data_a5c2acf0d9bbe7118dd9e14dbe1e9d74
#
_entry.id   a5c2acf0d9bbe7118dd9e14dbe1e9d74
#
_cell.length_a   1.000
_cell.length_b   1.000
_cell.length_c   1.000
_cell.angle_alpha   90.00
_cell.angle_beta   90.00
_cell.angle_gamma   90.00
#
_symmetry.space_group_name_H-M   'P 1'
#
loop_
_entity.id
_entity.type
_entity.pdbx_description
1 polymer ?
#
loop_
_entity_poly.entity_id
_entity_poly.type
_entity_poly.pdbx_seq_one_letter_code
_entity_poly.pdbx_strand_id
1 'polypeptide(L)'
;MAEMTLRASLLRMALGLGLAVLALILAVEGLVLIGASEVTNDYVRNFMRGTVDLLVRDLSPLDPPARQERVRQLDAQFDYPVRLIRTDLAHLSAEQRRRLGRGEVLVTGFNRRIYAALPGEPDQLLLLGPLDSKRAGELPKELAAQLGVALVIALAVAVIAWWQLRPLWRDLRGLQRAAERLSAGRLDTELPPLKSRLFAPVAAATRAMLERLAAAMATQRELTGAVSHELRTPLARLRFAVDALVDEDDRDAREQAVMACERDIAELDSLIDASLMLARLDMGALQPHLVDGDLGDMLTREAASLAPLLDGKALDTDLRLPQALPFDERLLPYAIRNGLRNAARYAKGRILLTAWVEAGQLWLAIDDDGEGVPPALREAAFEPFKRLERKGRGTRGFGLGLAIVRHVAHAHGGNARLGEAPRLGGARLLLHWPAGTA
;
A
#
# COMPACT_ATOMS: atom_id res chain seq x y z
N MET A 1 -18.76 17.40 4.74
CA MET A 1 -17.85 17.88 5.79
C MET A 1 -16.37 17.46 5.56
N ALA A 2 -16.05 16.24 5.20
CA ALA A 2 -14.66 15.82 4.93
C ALA A 2 -13.95 16.56 3.78
N GLU A 3 -14.67 16.96 2.75
CA GLU A 3 -14.08 17.69 1.62
C GLU A 3 -13.64 19.12 1.98
N MET A 4 -14.36 19.77 2.86
CA MET A 4 -14.02 21.11 3.33
C MET A 4 -12.80 21.09 4.25
N THR A 5 -12.65 20.04 5.08
CA THR A 5 -11.52 19.87 5.98
C THR A 5 -10.22 19.56 5.23
N LEU A 6 -10.29 18.81 4.13
CA LEU A 6 -9.12 18.38 3.37
C LEU A 6 -8.55 19.52 2.48
N ARG A 7 -9.44 20.35 1.85
CA ARG A 7 -9.01 21.56 1.14
C ARG A 7 -8.39 22.58 2.10
N ALA A 8 -8.99 22.71 3.28
CA ALA A 8 -8.46 23.57 4.34
C ALA A 8 -7.08 23.08 4.83
N SER A 9 -6.86 21.75 4.91
CA SER A 9 -5.58 21.16 5.28
C SER A 9 -4.46 21.43 4.26
N LEU A 10 -4.74 21.31 2.96
CA LEU A 10 -3.78 21.66 1.89
C LEU A 10 -3.42 23.14 1.89
N LEU A 11 -4.44 23.98 2.02
CA LEU A 11 -4.24 25.41 2.08
C LEU A 11 -3.39 25.77 3.31
N ARG A 12 -3.67 25.17 4.47
CA ARG A 12 -2.85 25.36 5.69
C ARG A 12 -1.41 24.89 5.48
N MET A 13 -1.18 23.76 4.82
CA MET A 13 0.16 23.22 4.56
C MET A 13 0.95 24.10 3.58
N ALA A 14 0.32 24.59 2.50
CA ALA A 14 0.94 25.51 1.55
C ALA A 14 1.22 26.88 2.20
N LEU A 15 0.27 27.41 2.98
CA LEU A 15 0.44 28.62 3.77
C LEU A 15 1.52 28.45 4.85
N GLY A 16 1.53 27.31 5.54
CA GLY A 16 2.54 26.99 6.55
C GLY A 16 3.95 26.95 5.95
N LEU A 17 4.12 26.37 4.78
CA LEU A 17 5.41 26.37 4.07
C LEU A 17 5.82 27.79 3.65
N GLY A 18 4.89 28.58 3.10
CA GLY A 18 5.15 29.98 2.75
C GLY A 18 5.55 30.83 3.96
N LEU A 19 4.86 30.64 5.10
CA LEU A 19 5.19 31.31 6.35
C LEU A 19 6.54 30.88 6.93
N ALA A 20 6.88 29.59 6.84
CA ALA A 20 8.19 29.08 7.29
C ALA A 20 9.34 29.66 6.45
N VAL A 21 9.17 29.75 5.12
CA VAL A 21 10.15 30.39 4.23
C VAL A 21 10.29 31.87 4.54
N LEU A 22 9.17 32.57 4.74
CA LEU A 22 9.19 33.99 5.12
C LEU A 22 9.91 34.17 6.46
N ALA A 23 9.60 33.37 7.47
CA ALA A 23 10.28 33.44 8.78
C ALA A 23 11.78 33.18 8.67
N LEU A 24 12.20 32.23 7.83
CA LEU A 24 13.61 31.92 7.58
C LEU A 24 14.33 33.11 6.91
N ILE A 25 13.69 33.72 5.89
CA ILE A 25 14.26 34.90 5.21
C ILE A 25 14.42 36.04 6.20
N LEU A 26 13.39 36.35 7.00
CA LEU A 26 13.43 37.39 8.01
C LEU A 26 14.49 37.13 9.09
N ALA A 27 14.66 35.86 9.49
CA ALA A 27 15.70 35.48 10.45
C ALA A 27 17.12 35.69 9.88
N VAL A 28 17.35 35.30 8.63
CA VAL A 28 18.62 35.49 7.93
C VAL A 28 18.92 36.99 7.74
N GLU A 29 17.93 37.77 7.30
CA GLU A 29 18.07 39.22 7.16
C GLU A 29 18.35 39.89 8.52
N GLY A 30 17.66 39.49 9.57
CA GLY A 30 17.91 39.97 10.92
C GLY A 30 19.33 39.67 11.38
N LEU A 31 19.86 38.48 11.12
CA LEU A 31 21.21 38.07 11.45
C LEU A 31 22.27 38.90 10.67
N VAL A 32 22.01 39.11 9.36
CA VAL A 32 22.87 39.94 8.50
C VAL A 32 22.88 41.39 8.98
N LEU A 33 21.72 41.95 9.33
CA LEU A 33 21.63 43.32 9.87
C LEU A 33 22.37 43.47 11.18
N ILE A 34 22.29 42.49 12.10
CA ILE A 34 23.04 42.50 13.36
C ILE A 34 24.54 42.45 13.07
N GLY A 35 25.00 41.52 12.23
CA GLY A 35 26.43 41.44 11.88
C GLY A 35 26.94 42.66 11.14
N ALA A 36 26.15 43.19 10.20
CA ALA A 36 26.51 44.43 9.49
C ALA A 36 26.53 45.65 10.41
N SER A 37 25.70 45.67 11.46
CA SER A 37 25.66 46.80 12.42
C SER A 37 26.96 46.90 13.24
N GLU A 38 27.53 45.76 13.64
CA GLU A 38 28.81 45.77 14.40
C GLU A 38 29.98 46.26 13.53
N VAL A 39 30.11 45.73 12.31
CA VAL A 39 31.16 46.18 11.37
C VAL A 39 31.01 47.67 11.05
N THR A 40 29.79 48.13 10.84
CA THR A 40 29.51 49.53 10.52
C THR A 40 29.74 50.44 11.73
N ASN A 41 29.41 49.99 12.94
CA ASN A 41 29.69 50.77 14.15
C ASN A 41 31.19 50.93 14.38
N ASP A 42 31.99 49.92 14.08
CA ASP A 42 33.47 50.03 14.17
C ASP A 42 34.03 50.97 13.10
N TYR A 43 33.48 50.92 11.88
CA TYR A 43 33.86 51.86 10.83
C TYR A 43 33.50 53.29 11.21
N VAL A 44 32.28 53.56 11.66
CA VAL A 44 31.82 54.88 12.11
C VAL A 44 32.64 55.39 13.28
N ARG A 45 32.96 54.54 14.26
CA ARG A 45 33.81 54.90 15.40
C ARG A 45 35.19 55.37 14.92
N ASN A 46 35.83 54.62 14.03
CA ASN A 46 37.15 54.96 13.52
C ASN A 46 37.10 56.23 12.66
N PHE A 47 36.07 56.38 11.81
CA PHE A 47 35.91 57.58 10.98
C PHE A 47 35.67 58.87 11.81
N MET A 48 34.77 58.75 12.80
CA MET A 48 34.38 59.91 13.63
C MET A 48 35.35 60.26 14.76
N ARG A 49 36.31 59.38 15.05
CA ARG A 49 37.22 59.52 16.16
C ARG A 49 37.97 60.89 16.11
N GLY A 50 38.47 61.28 14.96
CA GLY A 50 39.17 62.58 14.79
C GLY A 50 38.24 63.75 15.02
N THR A 51 37.01 63.70 14.53
CA THR A 51 36.02 64.77 14.75
C THR A 51 35.60 64.84 16.21
N VAL A 52 35.38 63.70 16.87
CA VAL A 52 35.06 63.66 18.31
C VAL A 52 36.20 64.22 19.15
N ASP A 53 37.45 63.82 18.87
CA ASP A 53 38.64 64.30 19.58
C ASP A 53 38.81 65.82 19.43
N LEU A 54 38.57 66.40 18.27
CA LEU A 54 38.56 67.86 18.04
C LEU A 54 37.46 68.56 18.85
N LEU A 55 36.25 68.02 18.83
CA LEU A 55 35.11 68.59 19.58
C LEU A 55 35.36 68.51 21.09
N VAL A 56 35.90 67.42 21.61
CA VAL A 56 36.25 67.27 23.02
C VAL A 56 37.31 68.25 23.42
N ARG A 57 38.34 68.46 22.60
CA ARG A 57 39.42 69.47 22.87
C ARG A 57 38.86 70.86 22.81
N ASP A 58 37.92 71.21 21.93
CA ASP A 58 37.32 72.56 21.83
C ASP A 58 36.39 72.84 23.04
N LEU A 59 35.75 71.83 23.57
CA LEU A 59 34.76 71.95 24.66
C LEU A 59 35.38 71.80 26.04
N SER A 60 36.51 71.09 26.22
CA SER A 60 37.11 70.81 27.54
C SER A 60 37.60 72.04 28.30
N PRO A 61 38.19 73.06 27.66
CA PRO A 61 38.73 74.25 28.40
C PRO A 61 37.65 75.27 28.77
N LEU A 62 36.42 75.11 28.29
CA LEU A 62 35.30 76.05 28.48
C LEU A 62 34.55 75.76 29.80
N ASP A 63 34.18 76.86 30.49
CA ASP A 63 33.29 76.77 31.63
C ASP A 63 31.87 76.30 31.25
N PRO A 64 31.04 75.80 32.16
CA PRO A 64 29.76 75.18 31.82
C PRO A 64 28.81 76.06 31.00
N PRO A 65 28.61 77.35 31.22
CA PRO A 65 27.77 78.22 30.41
C PRO A 65 28.32 78.46 29.01
N ALA A 66 29.61 78.70 28.85
CA ALA A 66 30.28 78.90 27.55
C ALA A 66 30.25 77.59 26.74
N ARG A 67 30.43 76.45 27.39
CA ARG A 67 30.35 75.12 26.76
C ARG A 67 28.99 74.87 26.20
N GLN A 68 27.91 75.20 26.93
CA GLN A 68 26.53 75.04 26.40
C GLN A 68 26.27 75.93 25.18
N GLU A 69 26.76 77.16 25.21
CA GLU A 69 26.58 78.04 24.06
C GLU A 69 27.39 77.51 22.84
N ARG A 70 28.61 77.03 23.08
CA ARG A 70 29.43 76.45 22.03
C ARG A 70 28.80 75.20 21.41
N VAL A 71 28.19 74.34 22.21
CA VAL A 71 27.44 73.16 21.71
C VAL A 71 26.23 73.58 20.88
N ARG A 72 25.48 74.63 21.24
CA ARG A 72 24.41 75.19 20.40
C ARG A 72 24.89 75.68 19.03
N GLN A 73 26.02 76.31 18.99
CA GLN A 73 26.67 76.77 17.75
C GLN A 73 27.09 75.59 16.88
N LEU A 74 27.64 74.54 17.49
CA LEU A 74 28.03 73.32 16.81
C LEU A 74 26.80 72.55 16.30
N ASP A 75 25.69 72.43 17.08
CA ASP A 75 24.46 71.82 16.66
C ASP A 75 23.89 72.48 15.42
N ALA A 76 24.03 73.77 15.26
CA ALA A 76 23.61 74.54 14.06
C ALA A 76 24.52 74.28 12.83
N GLN A 77 25.76 73.89 13.03
CA GLN A 77 26.74 73.69 11.96
C GLN A 77 26.82 72.26 11.43
N PHE A 78 26.41 71.27 12.24
CA PHE A 78 26.45 69.93 11.85
C PHE A 78 25.10 69.47 11.31
N ASP A 79 25.11 68.54 10.35
CA ASP A 79 23.87 67.89 9.80
C ASP A 79 23.20 66.91 10.75
N TYR A 80 23.85 66.59 11.84
CA TYR A 80 23.32 65.71 12.91
C TYR A 80 23.35 66.46 14.26
N PRO A 81 22.50 66.11 15.21
CA PRO A 81 22.43 66.78 16.54
C PRO A 81 23.71 66.58 17.33
N VAL A 82 24.15 67.66 17.91
CA VAL A 82 25.27 67.74 18.87
C VAL A 82 24.74 68.22 20.22
N ARG A 83 24.80 67.40 21.25
CA ARG A 83 24.20 67.69 22.56
C ARG A 83 25.10 67.29 23.70
N LEU A 84 24.97 67.99 24.81
CA LEU A 84 25.48 67.56 26.11
C LEU A 84 24.34 66.86 26.84
N ILE A 85 24.62 65.69 27.30
CA ILE A 85 23.65 64.89 28.10
C ILE A 85 24.27 64.43 29.39
N ARG A 86 23.48 64.28 30.43
CA ARG A 86 23.92 63.64 31.68
C ARG A 86 24.18 62.18 31.50
N THR A 87 25.23 61.63 32.16
CA THR A 87 25.64 60.26 32.07
C THR A 87 24.56 59.26 32.51
N ASP A 88 23.71 59.64 33.49
CA ASP A 88 22.59 58.83 33.98
C ASP A 88 21.46 58.70 32.94
N LEU A 89 21.30 59.72 32.10
CA LEU A 89 20.26 59.69 31.02
C LEU A 89 20.67 58.95 29.74
N ALA A 90 21.92 58.52 29.66
CA ALA A 90 22.42 57.84 28.45
C ALA A 90 22.05 56.34 28.35
N HIS A 91 21.44 55.74 29.40
CA HIS A 91 21.06 54.32 29.47
C HIS A 91 22.18 53.33 29.04
N LEU A 92 23.42 53.64 29.40
CA LEU A 92 24.60 52.85 29.03
C LEU A 92 24.85 51.72 30.04
N SER A 93 25.30 50.57 29.54
CA SER A 93 25.71 49.45 30.36
C SER A 93 26.94 49.77 31.21
N ALA A 94 27.18 49.01 32.29
CA ALA A 94 28.35 49.17 33.13
C ALA A 94 29.66 49.02 32.35
N GLU A 95 29.69 48.15 31.34
CA GLU A 95 30.84 47.99 30.44
C GLU A 95 31.05 49.20 29.55
N GLN A 96 30.00 49.73 28.96
CA GLN A 96 30.03 50.92 28.12
C GLN A 96 30.53 52.18 28.92
N ARG A 97 30.08 52.33 30.16
CA ARG A 97 30.52 53.40 31.04
C ARG A 97 32.02 53.26 31.36
N ARG A 98 32.56 52.08 31.62
CA ARG A 98 34.01 51.84 31.84
C ARG A 98 34.80 52.15 30.59
N ARG A 99 34.35 51.87 29.41
CA ARG A 99 35.04 52.21 28.16
C ARG A 99 35.07 53.72 27.91
N LEU A 100 33.98 54.43 28.14
CA LEU A 100 33.91 55.88 28.08
C LEU A 100 34.89 56.53 29.09
N GLY A 101 34.96 56.00 30.33
CA GLY A 101 35.92 56.49 31.36
C GLY A 101 37.38 56.28 30.97
N ARG A 102 37.72 55.41 30.01
CA ARG A 102 39.04 55.23 29.41
C ARG A 102 39.28 56.17 28.24
N GLY A 103 38.32 57.06 27.91
CA GLY A 103 38.40 57.95 26.76
C GLY A 103 38.07 57.32 25.42
N GLU A 104 37.43 56.12 25.45
CA GLU A 104 36.98 55.49 24.21
C GLU A 104 35.68 56.15 23.70
N VAL A 105 35.56 56.30 22.37
CA VAL A 105 34.36 56.74 21.70
C VAL A 105 33.44 55.53 21.53
N LEU A 106 32.21 55.64 22.02
CA LEU A 106 31.21 54.59 21.87
C LEU A 106 30.18 54.93 20.77
N VAL A 107 29.92 53.99 19.87
CA VAL A 107 28.83 54.06 18.90
C VAL A 107 27.79 53.02 19.32
N THR A 108 26.56 53.44 19.50
CA THR A 108 25.47 52.53 19.93
C THR A 108 24.20 52.71 19.15
N GLY A 109 23.43 51.60 19.05
CA GLY A 109 22.11 51.55 18.44
C GLY A 109 22.08 51.64 16.91
N PHE A 110 20.96 51.24 16.31
CA PHE A 110 20.73 51.33 14.89
C PHE A 110 20.79 52.78 14.35
N ASN A 111 20.45 53.76 15.19
CA ASN A 111 20.49 55.16 14.84
C ASN A 111 21.89 55.80 15.03
N ARG A 112 22.92 54.98 15.25
CA ARG A 112 24.35 55.39 15.36
C ARG A 112 24.58 56.63 16.19
N ARG A 113 24.26 56.55 17.47
CA ARG A 113 24.56 57.57 18.45
C ARG A 113 26.00 57.43 18.93
N ILE A 114 26.74 58.48 18.89
CA ILE A 114 28.13 58.49 19.34
C ILE A 114 28.18 59.19 20.70
N TYR A 115 28.79 58.51 21.66
CA TYR A 115 29.03 59.04 23.01
C TYR A 115 30.54 59.21 23.23
N ALA A 116 30.90 60.36 23.78
CA ALA A 116 32.29 60.65 24.21
C ALA A 116 32.28 61.30 25.61
N ALA A 117 33.23 60.90 26.43
CA ALA A 117 33.45 61.53 27.77
C ALA A 117 34.17 62.87 27.62
N LEU A 118 33.80 63.83 28.46
CA LEU A 118 34.50 65.10 28.56
C LEU A 118 35.49 64.99 29.70
N PRO A 119 36.78 65.25 29.47
CA PRO A 119 37.81 65.29 30.53
C PRO A 119 37.46 66.30 31.62
N GLY A 120 37.46 65.84 32.87
CA GLY A 120 37.16 66.70 34.04
C GLY A 120 35.66 66.77 34.40
N GLU A 121 34.75 66.15 33.60
CA GLU A 121 33.31 66.22 33.81
C GLU A 121 32.67 64.80 33.75
N PRO A 122 32.78 64.01 34.81
CA PRO A 122 32.29 62.60 34.78
C PRO A 122 30.76 62.45 34.61
N ASP A 123 30.02 63.50 34.93
CA ASP A 123 28.56 63.51 34.87
C ASP A 123 27.97 63.96 33.51
N GLN A 124 28.81 64.40 32.58
CA GLN A 124 28.43 64.90 31.27
C GLN A 124 29.05 64.07 30.13
N LEU A 125 28.30 63.81 29.14
CA LEU A 125 28.72 63.15 27.90
C LEU A 125 28.38 64.02 26.69
N LEU A 126 29.32 64.08 25.73
CA LEU A 126 29.03 64.61 24.41
C LEU A 126 28.30 63.53 23.62
N LEU A 127 27.07 63.83 23.13
CA LEU A 127 26.29 63.02 22.27
C LEU A 127 26.23 63.61 20.87
N LEU A 128 26.66 62.83 19.87
CA LEU A 128 26.56 63.18 18.46
C LEU A 128 25.56 62.22 17.83
N GLY A 129 24.58 62.73 17.10
CA GLY A 129 23.57 61.93 16.43
C GLY A 129 22.23 61.84 17.15
N PRO A 130 21.31 61.13 16.51
CA PRO A 130 21.49 60.05 15.52
C PRO A 130 22.08 60.56 14.21
N LEU A 131 23.08 59.86 13.67
CA LEU A 131 23.77 60.28 12.44
C LEU A 131 22.86 60.19 11.19
N ASP A 132 21.84 59.36 11.23
CA ASP A 132 20.91 59.16 10.11
C ASP A 132 19.62 60.02 10.21
N SER A 133 19.60 61.13 10.93
CA SER A 133 18.42 61.58 11.62
C SER A 133 17.69 62.81 11.11
N LYS A 134 17.66 63.16 9.90
CA LYS A 134 16.56 64.08 9.49
C LYS A 134 15.30 63.41 9.01
N ARG A 135 15.24 62.04 9.06
CA ARG A 135 14.06 61.23 8.62
C ARG A 135 13.68 60.10 9.60
N ALA A 136 13.67 60.44 10.90
CA ALA A 136 13.17 59.52 11.93
C ALA A 136 11.64 59.36 11.77
N GLY A 137 11.20 58.29 11.17
CA GLY A 137 9.76 57.94 11.03
C GLY A 137 9.40 57.14 9.78
N GLU A 138 10.22 57.17 8.73
CA GLU A 138 9.99 56.35 7.54
C GLU A 138 10.87 55.08 7.62
N LEU A 139 10.28 53.93 7.41
CA LEU A 139 11.03 52.69 7.16
C LEU A 139 12.02 52.96 6.01
N PRO A 140 13.31 52.67 6.16
CA PRO A 140 14.26 52.84 5.06
C PRO A 140 13.69 52.18 3.81
N LYS A 141 13.66 52.90 2.69
CA LYS A 141 13.09 52.40 1.43
C LYS A 141 13.69 51.04 1.02
N GLU A 142 14.96 50.85 1.38
CA GLU A 142 15.68 49.58 1.19
C GLU A 142 15.08 48.44 2.01
N LEU A 143 14.75 48.66 3.28
CA LEU A 143 14.10 47.62 4.13
C LEU A 143 12.68 47.30 3.64
N ALA A 144 11.94 48.31 3.23
CA ALA A 144 10.61 48.08 2.64
C ALA A 144 10.67 47.28 1.33
N ALA A 145 11.68 47.55 0.49
CA ALA A 145 11.91 46.79 -0.74
C ALA A 145 12.34 45.35 -0.44
N GLN A 146 13.22 45.11 0.54
CA GLN A 146 13.63 43.78 0.96
C GLN A 146 12.47 42.95 1.49
N LEU A 147 11.65 43.53 2.36
CA LEU A 147 10.42 42.87 2.86
C LEU A 147 9.42 42.55 1.73
N GLY A 148 9.31 43.44 0.74
CA GLY A 148 8.52 43.21 -0.45
C GLY A 148 9.03 42.02 -1.25
N VAL A 149 10.32 41.92 -1.50
CA VAL A 149 10.95 40.80 -2.20
C VAL A 149 10.74 39.48 -1.42
N ALA A 150 10.98 39.48 -0.10
CA ALA A 150 10.77 38.31 0.76
C ALA A 150 9.33 37.81 0.70
N LEU A 151 8.36 38.71 0.73
CA LEU A 151 6.92 38.36 0.60
C LEU A 151 6.60 37.74 -0.76
N VAL A 152 7.17 38.31 -1.85
CA VAL A 152 6.96 37.79 -3.21
C VAL A 152 7.54 36.37 -3.33
N ILE A 153 8.76 36.12 -2.79
CA ILE A 153 9.38 34.79 -2.78
C ILE A 153 8.51 33.81 -1.98
N ALA A 154 8.07 34.18 -0.78
CA ALA A 154 7.22 33.32 0.05
C ALA A 154 5.89 32.96 -0.64
N LEU A 155 5.27 33.93 -1.32
CA LEU A 155 4.04 33.71 -2.10
C LEU A 155 4.31 32.78 -3.29
N ALA A 156 5.41 32.97 -4.01
CA ALA A 156 5.80 32.12 -5.13
C ALA A 156 6.00 30.67 -4.69
N VAL A 157 6.71 30.44 -3.55
CA VAL A 157 6.91 29.11 -2.97
C VAL A 157 5.58 28.48 -2.58
N ALA A 158 4.67 29.24 -1.96
CA ALA A 158 3.35 28.74 -1.60
C ALA A 158 2.51 28.33 -2.83
N VAL A 159 2.55 29.11 -3.91
CA VAL A 159 1.86 28.82 -5.18
C VAL A 159 2.46 27.57 -5.84
N ILE A 160 3.79 27.45 -5.90
CA ILE A 160 4.47 26.28 -6.47
C ILE A 160 4.11 25.01 -5.67
N ALA A 161 4.17 25.08 -4.34
CA ALA A 161 3.80 23.97 -3.46
C ALA A 161 2.34 23.54 -3.67
N TRP A 162 1.43 24.51 -3.75
CA TRP A 162 0.01 24.26 -4.07
C TRP A 162 -0.15 23.55 -5.42
N TRP A 163 0.53 24.01 -6.43
CA TRP A 163 0.44 23.45 -7.79
C TRP A 163 0.97 22.02 -7.85
N GLN A 164 2.09 21.72 -7.18
CA GLN A 164 2.68 20.38 -7.12
C GLN A 164 1.86 19.41 -6.26
N LEU A 165 1.26 19.85 -5.17
CA LEU A 165 0.47 19.00 -4.27
C LEU A 165 -0.94 18.70 -4.80
N ARG A 166 -1.48 19.58 -5.66
CA ARG A 166 -2.85 19.44 -6.20
C ARG A 166 -3.11 18.12 -6.94
N PRO A 167 -2.25 17.60 -7.84
CA PRO A 167 -2.47 16.30 -8.49
C PRO A 167 -2.42 15.13 -7.50
N LEU A 168 -1.47 15.12 -6.55
CA LEU A 168 -1.37 14.10 -5.50
C LEU A 168 -2.68 13.95 -4.72
N TRP A 169 -3.29 15.06 -4.35
CA TRP A 169 -4.56 15.05 -3.62
C TRP A 169 -5.75 14.58 -4.46
N ARG A 170 -5.76 14.86 -5.76
CA ARG A 170 -6.78 14.34 -6.66
C ARG A 170 -6.70 12.83 -6.77
N ASP A 171 -5.49 12.31 -6.91
CA ASP A 171 -5.23 10.89 -7.04
C ASP A 171 -5.60 10.14 -5.74
N LEU A 172 -5.19 10.66 -4.59
CA LEU A 172 -5.55 10.09 -3.28
C LEU A 172 -7.06 10.02 -3.07
N ARG A 173 -7.80 11.08 -3.43
CA ARG A 173 -9.26 11.07 -3.37
C ARG A 173 -9.90 10.09 -4.34
N GLY A 174 -9.31 9.95 -5.53
CA GLY A 174 -9.74 8.96 -6.51
C GLY A 174 -9.66 7.55 -5.94
N LEU A 175 -8.53 7.21 -5.33
CA LEU A 175 -8.32 5.93 -4.66
C LEU A 175 -9.26 5.72 -3.46
N GLN A 176 -9.46 6.75 -2.63
CA GLN A 176 -10.38 6.68 -1.50
C GLN A 176 -11.82 6.40 -1.95
N ARG A 177 -12.32 7.12 -2.95
CA ARG A 177 -13.69 6.89 -3.48
C ARG A 177 -13.83 5.51 -4.12
N ALA A 178 -12.79 5.02 -4.80
CA ALA A 178 -12.78 3.67 -5.32
C ALA A 178 -12.86 2.64 -4.19
N ALA A 179 -12.08 2.82 -3.11
CA ALA A 179 -12.13 1.95 -1.94
C ALA A 179 -13.51 1.98 -1.24
N GLU A 180 -14.14 3.16 -1.11
CA GLU A 180 -15.50 3.31 -0.55
C GLU A 180 -16.57 2.59 -1.40
N ARG A 181 -16.47 2.67 -2.73
CA ARG A 181 -17.38 1.94 -3.63
C ARG A 181 -17.20 0.44 -3.54
N LEU A 182 -15.95 -0.01 -3.42
CA LEU A 182 -15.63 -1.42 -3.23
C LEU A 182 -16.17 -1.96 -1.91
N SER A 183 -16.00 -1.22 -0.81
CA SER A 183 -16.56 -1.60 0.50
C SER A 183 -18.09 -1.64 0.49
N ALA A 184 -18.73 -0.90 -0.41
CA ALA A 184 -20.17 -0.96 -0.66
C ALA A 184 -20.59 -2.09 -1.63
N GLY A 185 -19.66 -3.01 -1.99
CA GLY A 185 -19.93 -4.17 -2.85
C GLY A 185 -20.00 -3.88 -4.36
N ARG A 186 -19.59 -2.67 -4.81
CA ARG A 186 -19.57 -2.32 -6.24
C ARG A 186 -18.21 -2.70 -6.85
N LEU A 187 -18.15 -3.86 -7.46
CA LEU A 187 -16.93 -4.42 -8.06
C LEU A 187 -16.64 -3.90 -9.49
N ASP A 188 -17.64 -3.30 -10.12
CA ASP A 188 -17.54 -2.63 -11.42
C ASP A 188 -16.86 -1.26 -11.36
N THR A 189 -16.18 -0.97 -10.24
CA THR A 189 -15.54 0.33 -10.01
C THR A 189 -14.22 0.42 -10.79
N GLU A 190 -14.23 1.19 -11.86
CA GLU A 190 -13.00 1.58 -12.53
C GLU A 190 -12.16 2.52 -11.66
N LEU A 191 -10.87 2.22 -11.54
CA LEU A 191 -9.91 3.11 -10.90
C LEU A 191 -9.69 4.35 -11.79
N PRO A 192 -9.82 5.57 -11.24
CA PRO A 192 -9.58 6.78 -12.02
C PRO A 192 -8.13 6.82 -12.52
N PRO A 193 -7.90 7.42 -13.70
CA PRO A 193 -6.54 7.58 -14.22
C PRO A 193 -5.73 8.47 -13.28
N LEU A 194 -4.65 7.93 -12.72
CA LEU A 194 -3.74 8.66 -11.85
C LEU A 194 -2.79 9.52 -12.68
N LYS A 195 -2.59 10.76 -12.25
CA LYS A 195 -1.68 11.72 -12.89
C LYS A 195 -0.30 11.71 -12.24
N SER A 196 -0.21 11.28 -10.99
CA SER A 196 1.03 11.23 -10.24
C SER A 196 1.74 9.89 -10.41
N ARG A 197 3.03 9.91 -10.83
CA ARG A 197 3.88 8.72 -10.87
C ARG A 197 4.12 8.10 -9.50
N LEU A 198 3.97 8.87 -8.44
CA LEU A 198 4.20 8.42 -7.06
C LEU A 198 3.21 7.32 -6.64
N PHE A 199 1.95 7.42 -7.09
CA PHE A 199 0.90 6.44 -6.76
C PHE A 199 0.71 5.35 -7.81
N ALA A 200 1.47 5.36 -8.90
CA ALA A 200 1.36 4.35 -9.96
C ALA A 200 1.55 2.91 -9.45
N PRO A 201 2.53 2.58 -8.57
CA PRO A 201 2.68 1.24 -8.03
C PRO A 201 1.48 0.81 -7.17
N VAL A 202 0.97 1.72 -6.33
CA VAL A 202 -0.19 1.45 -5.47
C VAL A 202 -1.44 1.19 -6.31
N ALA A 203 -1.66 2.01 -7.35
CA ALA A 203 -2.78 1.81 -8.26
C ALA A 203 -2.69 0.51 -9.05
N ALA A 204 -1.49 0.13 -9.50
CA ALA A 204 -1.26 -1.14 -10.18
C ALA A 204 -1.58 -2.32 -9.26
N ALA A 205 -1.09 -2.30 -8.02
CA ALA A 205 -1.37 -3.33 -7.02
C ALA A 205 -2.88 -3.40 -6.69
N THR A 206 -3.53 -2.25 -6.52
CA THR A 206 -4.98 -2.18 -6.27
C THR A 206 -5.78 -2.72 -7.45
N ARG A 207 -5.41 -2.38 -8.68
CA ARG A 207 -6.05 -2.91 -9.90
C ARG A 207 -5.92 -4.42 -9.99
N ALA A 208 -4.72 -4.96 -9.80
CA ALA A 208 -4.48 -6.39 -9.80
C ALA A 208 -5.30 -7.12 -8.71
N MET A 209 -5.42 -6.51 -7.53
CA MET A 209 -6.28 -7.05 -6.46
C MET A 209 -7.75 -7.06 -6.86
N LEU A 210 -8.24 -5.99 -7.47
CA LEU A 210 -9.62 -5.87 -7.95
C LEU A 210 -9.95 -6.89 -9.04
N GLU A 211 -9.06 -7.05 -10.01
CA GLU A 211 -9.21 -8.03 -11.09
C GLU A 211 -9.30 -9.46 -10.51
N ARG A 212 -8.43 -9.79 -9.54
CA ARG A 212 -8.48 -11.08 -8.84
C ARG A 212 -9.77 -11.26 -8.05
N LEU A 213 -10.23 -10.24 -7.33
CA LEU A 213 -11.47 -10.29 -6.56
C LEU A 213 -12.70 -10.46 -7.48
N ALA A 214 -12.75 -9.67 -8.57
CA ALA A 214 -13.82 -9.77 -9.55
C ALA A 214 -13.87 -11.16 -10.21
N ALA A 215 -12.71 -11.70 -10.59
CA ALA A 215 -12.60 -13.06 -11.13
C ALA A 215 -13.07 -14.11 -10.13
N ALA A 216 -12.61 -14.03 -8.86
CA ALA A 216 -13.03 -14.97 -7.82
C ALA A 216 -14.56 -14.92 -7.57
N MET A 217 -15.15 -13.72 -7.54
CA MET A 217 -16.61 -13.59 -7.36
C MET A 217 -17.41 -14.04 -8.58
N ALA A 218 -16.89 -13.85 -9.79
CA ALA A 218 -17.52 -14.39 -11.01
C ALA A 218 -17.53 -15.91 -10.96
N THR A 219 -16.41 -16.55 -10.66
CA THR A 219 -16.28 -17.99 -10.48
C THR A 219 -17.24 -18.50 -9.38
N GLN A 220 -17.29 -17.83 -8.24
CA GLN A 220 -18.19 -18.21 -7.15
C GLN A 220 -19.67 -18.15 -7.55
N ARG A 221 -20.08 -17.10 -8.30
CA ARG A 221 -21.47 -16.99 -8.79
C ARG A 221 -21.80 -18.10 -9.78
N GLU A 222 -20.90 -18.40 -10.69
CA GLU A 222 -21.04 -19.48 -11.66
C GLU A 222 -21.16 -20.83 -10.96
N LEU A 223 -20.28 -21.13 -10.00
CA LEU A 223 -20.32 -22.33 -9.17
C LEU A 223 -21.65 -22.46 -8.43
N THR A 224 -22.12 -21.38 -7.76
CA THR A 224 -23.38 -21.39 -7.01
C THR A 224 -24.58 -21.62 -7.93
N GLY A 225 -24.59 -21.02 -9.12
CA GLY A 225 -25.61 -21.24 -10.13
C GLY A 225 -25.62 -22.67 -10.63
N ALA A 226 -24.47 -23.23 -10.96
CA ALA A 226 -24.30 -24.58 -11.43
C ALA A 226 -24.70 -25.63 -10.35
N VAL A 227 -24.27 -25.44 -9.09
CA VAL A 227 -24.67 -26.28 -7.95
C VAL A 227 -26.20 -26.29 -7.80
N SER A 228 -26.83 -25.10 -7.84
CA SER A 228 -28.28 -24.99 -7.72
C SER A 228 -29.03 -25.74 -8.84
N HIS A 229 -28.51 -25.71 -10.06
CA HIS A 229 -29.04 -26.43 -11.20
C HIS A 229 -28.90 -27.95 -11.04
N GLU A 230 -27.71 -28.41 -10.67
CA GLU A 230 -27.39 -29.83 -10.49
C GLU A 230 -28.09 -30.46 -9.26
N LEU A 231 -28.41 -29.68 -8.22
CA LEU A 231 -29.24 -30.14 -7.09
C LEU A 231 -30.71 -30.32 -7.46
N ARG A 232 -31.24 -29.50 -8.38
CA ARG A 232 -32.68 -29.53 -8.73
C ARG A 232 -33.09 -30.85 -9.40
N THR A 233 -32.24 -31.42 -10.22
CA THR A 233 -32.52 -32.64 -10.97
C THR A 233 -32.71 -33.87 -10.07
N PRO A 234 -31.76 -34.27 -9.19
CA PRO A 234 -31.94 -35.38 -8.29
C PRO A 234 -33.08 -35.13 -7.27
N LEU A 235 -33.28 -33.89 -6.83
CA LEU A 235 -34.38 -33.54 -5.95
C LEU A 235 -35.75 -33.75 -6.62
N ALA A 236 -35.88 -33.42 -7.91
CA ALA A 236 -37.11 -33.69 -8.67
C ALA A 236 -37.35 -35.21 -8.83
N ARG A 237 -36.30 -35.99 -9.14
CA ARG A 237 -36.41 -37.45 -9.22
C ARG A 237 -36.80 -38.06 -7.88
N LEU A 238 -36.18 -37.58 -6.77
CA LEU A 238 -36.53 -38.02 -5.43
C LEU A 238 -38.01 -37.78 -5.10
N ARG A 239 -38.55 -36.60 -5.46
CA ARG A 239 -39.99 -36.31 -5.26
C ARG A 239 -40.87 -37.29 -6.02
N PHE A 240 -40.55 -37.53 -7.29
CA PHE A 240 -41.31 -38.53 -8.08
C PHE A 240 -41.21 -39.94 -7.50
N ALA A 241 -40.04 -40.36 -7.03
CA ALA A 241 -39.84 -41.65 -6.41
C ALA A 241 -40.63 -41.79 -5.08
N VAL A 242 -40.68 -40.71 -4.27
CA VAL A 242 -41.46 -40.67 -3.05
C VAL A 242 -42.98 -40.69 -3.35
N ASP A 243 -43.46 -39.94 -4.37
CA ASP A 243 -44.86 -39.95 -4.78
C ASP A 243 -45.27 -41.36 -5.25
N ALA A 244 -44.38 -42.05 -6.01
CA ALA A 244 -44.62 -43.44 -6.43
C ALA A 244 -44.68 -44.43 -5.25
N LEU A 245 -43.97 -44.20 -4.16
CA LEU A 245 -44.05 -45.02 -2.95
C LEU A 245 -45.42 -44.98 -2.25
N VAL A 246 -46.15 -43.88 -2.41
CA VAL A 246 -47.46 -43.68 -1.78
C VAL A 246 -48.58 -44.43 -2.54
N ASP A 247 -48.45 -44.47 -3.87
CA ASP A 247 -49.54 -45.03 -4.76
C ASP A 247 -49.27 -46.47 -5.20
N GLU A 248 -48.08 -47.05 -4.84
CA GLU A 248 -47.67 -48.36 -5.35
C GLU A 248 -48.07 -49.51 -4.39
N ASP A 249 -48.91 -50.43 -4.83
CA ASP A 249 -49.30 -51.60 -4.05
C ASP A 249 -48.35 -52.80 -4.29
N ASP A 250 -47.57 -52.81 -5.37
CA ASP A 250 -46.59 -53.84 -5.67
C ASP A 250 -45.31 -53.69 -4.83
N ARG A 251 -44.96 -54.76 -4.12
CA ARG A 251 -43.83 -54.84 -3.25
C ARG A 251 -42.51 -54.66 -4.00
N ASP A 252 -42.37 -55.28 -5.18
CA ASP A 252 -41.13 -55.21 -5.96
C ASP A 252 -40.90 -53.77 -6.53
N ALA A 253 -41.97 -53.11 -6.97
CA ALA A 253 -41.96 -51.74 -7.44
C ALA A 253 -41.63 -50.78 -6.30
N ARG A 254 -42.15 -50.99 -5.07
CA ARG A 254 -41.82 -50.22 -3.88
C ARG A 254 -40.36 -50.36 -3.47
N GLU A 255 -39.79 -51.59 -3.50
CA GLU A 255 -38.37 -51.82 -3.22
C GLU A 255 -37.47 -51.10 -4.25
N GLN A 256 -37.85 -51.10 -5.54
CA GLN A 256 -37.15 -50.36 -6.58
C GLN A 256 -37.21 -48.84 -6.36
N ALA A 257 -38.33 -48.30 -5.94
CA ALA A 257 -38.48 -46.88 -5.62
C ALA A 257 -37.63 -46.48 -4.41
N VAL A 258 -37.57 -47.30 -3.35
CA VAL A 258 -36.70 -47.09 -2.21
C VAL A 258 -35.23 -47.05 -2.65
N MET A 259 -34.77 -48.02 -3.44
CA MET A 259 -33.42 -48.06 -3.97
C MET A 259 -33.12 -46.87 -4.91
N ALA A 260 -34.11 -46.33 -5.59
CA ALA A 260 -33.98 -45.11 -6.39
C ALA A 260 -33.79 -43.87 -5.48
N CYS A 261 -34.59 -43.75 -4.41
CA CYS A 261 -34.44 -42.69 -3.41
C CYS A 261 -33.05 -42.71 -2.76
N GLU A 262 -32.61 -43.87 -2.29
CA GLU A 262 -31.29 -44.03 -1.68
C GLU A 262 -30.16 -43.62 -2.63
N ARG A 263 -30.25 -43.95 -3.90
CA ARG A 263 -29.29 -43.56 -4.95
C ARG A 263 -29.30 -42.05 -5.18
N ASP A 264 -30.45 -41.40 -5.23
CA ASP A 264 -30.58 -39.97 -5.45
C ASP A 264 -30.08 -39.18 -4.23
N ILE A 265 -30.32 -39.68 -3.00
CA ILE A 265 -29.75 -39.11 -1.76
C ILE A 265 -28.22 -39.21 -1.79
N ALA A 266 -27.63 -40.35 -2.07
CA ALA A 266 -26.19 -40.52 -2.16
C ALA A 266 -25.56 -39.64 -3.27
N GLU A 267 -26.32 -39.44 -4.37
CA GLU A 267 -25.90 -38.50 -5.43
C GLU A 267 -25.87 -37.04 -4.93
N LEU A 268 -26.88 -36.60 -4.17
CA LEU A 268 -26.96 -35.29 -3.55
C LEU A 268 -25.83 -35.06 -2.55
N ASP A 269 -25.57 -36.01 -1.64
CA ASP A 269 -24.48 -35.95 -0.68
C ASP A 269 -23.12 -35.81 -1.36
N SER A 270 -22.89 -36.60 -2.41
CA SER A 270 -21.66 -36.52 -3.21
C SER A 270 -21.48 -35.16 -3.91
N LEU A 271 -22.57 -34.54 -4.36
CA LEU A 271 -22.53 -33.19 -4.96
C LEU A 271 -22.21 -32.12 -3.92
N ILE A 272 -22.84 -32.21 -2.75
CA ILE A 272 -22.59 -31.27 -1.65
C ILE A 272 -21.13 -31.34 -1.21
N ASP A 273 -20.63 -32.56 -0.94
CA ASP A 273 -19.24 -32.77 -0.51
C ASP A 273 -18.23 -32.25 -1.54
N ALA A 274 -18.45 -32.60 -2.83
CA ALA A 274 -17.59 -32.12 -3.92
C ALA A 274 -17.59 -30.57 -4.05
N SER A 275 -18.78 -29.96 -3.91
CA SER A 275 -18.96 -28.52 -4.01
C SER A 275 -18.29 -27.79 -2.84
N LEU A 276 -18.45 -28.29 -1.60
CA LEU A 276 -17.82 -27.75 -0.40
C LEU A 276 -16.30 -27.91 -0.46
N MET A 277 -15.80 -29.05 -0.96
CA MET A 277 -14.38 -29.30 -1.13
C MET A 277 -13.78 -28.33 -2.15
N LEU A 278 -14.41 -28.14 -3.30
CA LEU A 278 -13.96 -27.21 -4.32
C LEU A 278 -13.93 -25.77 -3.79
N ALA A 279 -14.99 -25.33 -3.10
CA ALA A 279 -15.06 -24.01 -2.51
C ALA A 279 -13.94 -23.75 -1.48
N ARG A 280 -13.57 -24.75 -0.66
CA ARG A 280 -12.48 -24.65 0.30
C ARG A 280 -11.11 -24.58 -0.38
N LEU A 281 -10.92 -25.30 -1.47
CA LEU A 281 -9.68 -25.28 -2.27
C LEU A 281 -9.52 -23.95 -3.00
N ASP A 282 -10.58 -23.42 -3.63
CA ASP A 282 -10.55 -22.14 -4.36
C ASP A 282 -10.27 -20.93 -3.46
N MET A 283 -10.78 -20.93 -2.23
CA MET A 283 -10.53 -19.85 -1.28
C MET A 283 -9.13 -19.90 -0.64
N GLY A 284 -8.30 -20.89 -0.98
CA GLY A 284 -7.00 -21.09 -0.32
C GLY A 284 -7.13 -21.41 1.18
N ALA A 285 -8.36 -21.76 1.62
CA ALA A 285 -8.65 -22.08 3.01
C ALA A 285 -8.03 -23.42 3.45
N LEU A 286 -7.74 -24.31 2.48
CA LEU A 286 -7.03 -25.54 2.68
C LEU A 286 -5.59 -25.40 2.22
N GLN A 287 -4.70 -25.00 3.13
CA GLN A 287 -3.26 -25.14 2.90
C GLN A 287 -2.91 -26.62 3.04
N PRO A 288 -2.18 -27.21 2.07
CA PRO A 288 -1.78 -28.60 2.17
C PRO A 288 -0.83 -28.79 3.37
N HIS A 289 -1.11 -29.77 4.16
CA HIS A 289 -0.23 -30.20 5.25
C HIS A 289 0.50 -31.47 4.78
N LEU A 290 1.64 -31.26 4.14
CA LEU A 290 2.48 -32.36 3.66
C LEU A 290 3.15 -33.05 4.82
N VAL A 291 2.93 -34.35 4.97
CA VAL A 291 3.54 -35.20 6.00
C VAL A 291 4.15 -36.39 5.28
N ASP A 292 5.32 -36.78 5.72
CA ASP A 292 5.96 -37.99 5.21
C ASP A 292 5.14 -39.22 5.63
N GLY A 293 4.68 -40.00 4.65
CA GLY A 293 3.81 -41.14 4.85
C GLY A 293 4.01 -42.22 3.78
N ASP A 294 3.44 -43.40 4.02
CA ASP A 294 3.42 -44.48 3.05
C ASP A 294 2.31 -44.25 2.00
N LEU A 295 2.72 -43.59 0.92
CA LEU A 295 1.83 -43.34 -0.20
C LEU A 295 1.35 -44.63 -0.90
N GLY A 296 2.23 -45.65 -0.95
CA GLY A 296 1.87 -46.94 -1.56
C GLY A 296 0.73 -47.63 -0.83
N ASP A 297 0.81 -47.66 0.50
CA ASP A 297 -0.26 -48.21 1.35
C ASP A 297 -1.57 -47.42 1.20
N MET A 298 -1.51 -46.07 1.19
CA MET A 298 -2.68 -45.23 0.99
C MET A 298 -3.33 -45.50 -0.37
N LEU A 299 -2.57 -45.57 -1.47
CA LEU A 299 -3.09 -45.83 -2.81
C LEU A 299 -3.72 -47.21 -2.89
N THR A 300 -3.14 -48.22 -2.24
CA THR A 300 -3.66 -49.59 -2.16
C THR A 300 -5.00 -49.60 -1.41
N ARG A 301 -5.09 -48.93 -0.27
CA ARG A 301 -6.38 -48.81 0.47
C ARG A 301 -7.46 -48.12 -0.33
N GLU A 302 -7.14 -47.05 -1.01
CA GLU A 302 -8.12 -46.32 -1.85
C GLU A 302 -8.56 -47.16 -3.04
N ALA A 303 -7.66 -47.90 -3.69
CA ALA A 303 -8.00 -48.84 -4.76
C ALA A 303 -8.91 -49.94 -4.26
N ALA A 304 -8.62 -50.57 -3.11
CA ALA A 304 -9.45 -51.61 -2.52
C ALA A 304 -10.85 -51.11 -2.12
N SER A 305 -10.95 -49.89 -1.59
CA SER A 305 -12.23 -49.27 -1.20
C SER A 305 -13.19 -49.08 -2.36
N LEU A 306 -12.69 -49.01 -3.59
CA LEU A 306 -13.46 -48.80 -4.80
C LEU A 306 -13.84 -50.12 -5.52
N ALA A 307 -13.37 -51.25 -5.05
CA ALA A 307 -13.66 -52.56 -5.64
C ALA A 307 -15.20 -52.81 -5.88
N PRO A 308 -16.12 -52.44 -4.98
CA PRO A 308 -17.56 -52.60 -5.21
C PRO A 308 -18.10 -51.76 -6.38
N LEU A 309 -17.41 -50.68 -6.76
CA LEU A 309 -17.82 -49.78 -7.83
C LEU A 309 -17.27 -50.18 -9.20
N LEU A 310 -16.39 -51.16 -9.25
CA LEU A 310 -15.72 -51.58 -10.49
C LEU A 310 -16.64 -52.42 -11.41
N ASP A 311 -17.75 -52.98 -10.89
CA ASP A 311 -18.74 -53.69 -11.68
C ASP A 311 -18.13 -54.76 -12.63
N GLY A 312 -17.25 -55.61 -12.06
CA GLY A 312 -16.58 -56.67 -12.81
C GLY A 312 -15.33 -56.25 -13.60
N LYS A 313 -14.94 -54.97 -13.55
CA LYS A 313 -13.71 -54.49 -14.20
C LYS A 313 -12.48 -54.79 -13.35
N ALA A 314 -11.35 -55.06 -14.00
CA ALA A 314 -10.10 -55.33 -13.33
C ALA A 314 -9.39 -54.01 -13.02
N LEU A 315 -8.92 -53.85 -11.78
CA LEU A 315 -8.02 -52.75 -11.34
C LEU A 315 -6.64 -53.34 -10.97
N ASP A 316 -5.68 -53.08 -11.80
CA ASP A 316 -4.29 -53.44 -11.59
C ASP A 316 -3.52 -52.25 -10.94
N THR A 317 -2.51 -52.57 -10.11
CA THR A 317 -1.64 -51.52 -9.49
C THR A 317 -0.16 -51.83 -9.79
N ASP A 318 0.61 -50.79 -10.19
CA ASP A 318 2.09 -50.85 -10.40
C ASP A 318 2.71 -49.67 -9.64
N LEU A 319 3.01 -49.90 -8.36
CA LEU A 319 3.52 -48.88 -7.44
C LEU A 319 5.01 -49.01 -7.24
N ARG A 320 5.80 -48.04 -7.73
CA ARG A 320 7.29 -48.01 -7.61
C ARG A 320 7.69 -46.81 -6.79
N LEU A 321 7.36 -46.82 -5.50
CA LEU A 321 7.49 -45.70 -4.60
C LEU A 321 8.51 -45.99 -3.50
N PRO A 322 9.24 -44.95 -3.02
CA PRO A 322 9.99 -45.03 -1.77
C PRO A 322 9.05 -45.24 -0.58
N GLN A 323 9.58 -45.72 0.53
CA GLN A 323 8.83 -46.05 1.73
C GLN A 323 8.10 -44.83 2.36
N ALA A 324 8.68 -43.61 2.22
CA ALA A 324 8.08 -42.41 2.74
C ALA A 324 8.12 -41.28 1.68
N LEU A 325 7.04 -40.60 1.50
CA LEU A 325 6.88 -39.46 0.58
C LEU A 325 6.00 -38.39 1.22
N PRO A 326 6.26 -37.09 0.97
CA PRO A 326 5.42 -36.00 1.47
C PRO A 326 4.14 -35.89 0.66
N PHE A 327 3.00 -36.03 1.33
CA PHE A 327 1.67 -35.76 0.76
C PHE A 327 0.68 -35.37 1.86
N ASP A 328 -0.46 -34.78 1.49
CA ASP A 328 -1.54 -34.49 2.44
C ASP A 328 -2.52 -35.67 2.48
N GLU A 329 -2.55 -36.37 3.61
CA GLU A 329 -3.39 -37.55 3.84
C GLU A 329 -4.90 -37.23 3.80
N ARG A 330 -5.30 -35.98 3.92
CA ARG A 330 -6.70 -35.55 3.88
C ARG A 330 -7.14 -35.21 2.45
N LEU A 331 -6.25 -34.59 1.65
CA LEU A 331 -6.58 -34.05 0.34
C LEU A 331 -6.38 -35.08 -0.78
N LEU A 332 -5.26 -35.81 -0.74
CA LEU A 332 -4.89 -36.73 -1.82
C LEU A 332 -5.92 -37.86 -2.03
N PRO A 333 -6.50 -38.49 -0.99
CA PRO A 333 -7.55 -39.51 -1.18
C PRO A 333 -8.75 -39.02 -1.99
N TYR A 334 -9.13 -37.75 -1.87
CA TYR A 334 -10.22 -37.20 -2.72
C TYR A 334 -9.85 -37.20 -4.20
N ALA A 335 -8.60 -36.78 -4.54
CA ALA A 335 -8.16 -36.79 -5.92
C ALA A 335 -8.13 -38.21 -6.49
N ILE A 336 -7.59 -39.17 -5.72
CA ILE A 336 -7.48 -40.58 -6.14
C ILE A 336 -8.86 -41.18 -6.34
N ARG A 337 -9.77 -41.04 -5.39
CA ARG A 337 -11.17 -41.53 -5.52
C ARG A 337 -11.89 -40.96 -6.73
N ASN A 338 -11.73 -39.65 -6.98
CA ASN A 338 -12.33 -39.01 -8.15
C ASN A 338 -11.74 -39.55 -9.47
N GLY A 339 -10.41 -39.69 -9.53
CA GLY A 339 -9.74 -40.28 -10.69
C GLY A 339 -10.16 -41.72 -10.96
N LEU A 340 -10.14 -42.57 -9.93
CA LEU A 340 -10.54 -43.99 -10.06
C LEU A 340 -12.04 -44.16 -10.38
N ARG A 341 -12.94 -43.38 -9.76
CA ARG A 341 -14.36 -43.35 -10.11
C ARG A 341 -14.58 -42.95 -11.57
N ASN A 342 -13.80 -42.00 -12.05
CA ASN A 342 -13.86 -41.58 -13.45
C ASN A 342 -13.39 -42.71 -14.38
N ALA A 343 -12.25 -43.34 -14.08
CA ALA A 343 -11.76 -44.52 -14.80
C ALA A 343 -12.77 -45.67 -14.78
N ALA A 344 -13.33 -46.00 -13.61
CA ALA A 344 -14.35 -47.05 -13.46
C ALA A 344 -15.61 -46.80 -14.32
N ARG A 345 -15.98 -45.51 -14.51
CA ARG A 345 -17.13 -45.15 -15.35
C ARG A 345 -16.87 -45.35 -16.83
N TYR A 346 -15.68 -45.03 -17.32
CA TYR A 346 -15.38 -44.97 -18.74
C TYR A 346 -14.61 -46.17 -19.27
N ALA A 347 -13.97 -46.93 -18.40
CA ALA A 347 -13.30 -48.18 -18.77
C ALA A 347 -14.29 -49.20 -19.36
N LYS A 348 -13.82 -50.00 -20.30
CA LYS A 348 -14.52 -51.16 -20.84
C LYS A 348 -14.35 -52.38 -19.95
N GLY A 349 -13.15 -52.59 -19.40
CA GLY A 349 -12.85 -53.74 -18.56
C GLY A 349 -11.60 -53.62 -17.72
N ARG A 350 -10.68 -52.69 -18.02
CA ARG A 350 -9.38 -52.62 -17.34
C ARG A 350 -9.01 -51.20 -16.91
N ILE A 351 -8.47 -51.10 -15.69
CA ILE A 351 -7.95 -49.88 -15.12
C ILE A 351 -6.57 -50.17 -14.55
N LEU A 352 -5.61 -49.28 -14.73
CA LEU A 352 -4.25 -49.41 -14.19
C LEU A 352 -3.89 -48.16 -13.38
N LEU A 353 -3.61 -48.34 -12.10
CA LEU A 353 -3.07 -47.32 -11.22
C LEU A 353 -1.56 -47.49 -11.15
N THR A 354 -0.81 -46.47 -11.58
CA THR A 354 0.66 -46.46 -11.57
C THR A 354 1.19 -45.30 -10.76
N ALA A 355 2.21 -45.47 -9.95
CA ALA A 355 2.91 -44.40 -9.27
C ALA A 355 4.42 -44.65 -9.22
N TRP A 356 5.20 -43.62 -9.52
CA TRP A 356 6.68 -43.68 -9.51
C TRP A 356 7.30 -42.32 -9.19
N VAL A 357 8.56 -42.32 -8.80
CA VAL A 357 9.37 -41.12 -8.63
C VAL A 357 10.40 -41.05 -9.74
N GLU A 358 10.49 -39.91 -10.43
CA GLU A 358 11.42 -39.66 -11.51
C GLU A 358 11.86 -38.19 -11.50
N ALA A 359 13.16 -37.95 -11.57
CA ALA A 359 13.77 -36.61 -11.58
C ALA A 359 13.26 -35.69 -10.43
N GLY A 360 13.10 -36.23 -9.21
CA GLY A 360 12.64 -35.48 -8.05
C GLY A 360 11.12 -35.14 -8.08
N GLN A 361 10.38 -35.66 -9.04
CA GLN A 361 8.93 -35.53 -9.13
C GLN A 361 8.26 -36.87 -8.82
N LEU A 362 7.20 -36.83 -8.06
CA LEU A 362 6.27 -37.94 -7.94
C LEU A 362 5.27 -37.87 -9.09
N TRP A 363 5.08 -39.00 -9.74
CA TRP A 363 4.12 -39.20 -10.81
C TRP A 363 3.08 -40.21 -10.40
N LEU A 364 1.82 -39.92 -10.66
CA LEU A 364 0.71 -40.82 -10.44
C LEU A 364 -0.17 -40.82 -11.69
N ALA A 365 -0.40 -42.00 -12.26
CA ALA A 365 -1.23 -42.19 -13.43
C ALA A 365 -2.38 -43.16 -13.16
N ILE A 366 -3.58 -42.80 -13.62
CA ILE A 366 -4.77 -43.66 -13.66
C ILE A 366 -5.12 -43.80 -15.12
N ASP A 367 -4.93 -44.99 -15.65
CA ASP A 367 -5.20 -45.38 -17.03
C ASP A 367 -6.45 -46.20 -17.13
N ASP A 368 -7.27 -45.99 -18.17
CA ASP A 368 -8.40 -46.84 -18.52
C ASP A 368 -8.30 -47.35 -19.97
N ASP A 369 -9.10 -48.36 -20.29
CA ASP A 369 -9.25 -48.93 -21.63
C ASP A 369 -10.50 -48.42 -22.37
N GLY A 370 -10.99 -47.23 -21.96
CA GLY A 370 -12.15 -46.59 -22.57
C GLY A 370 -11.90 -46.00 -23.96
N GLU A 371 -12.74 -45.07 -24.34
CA GLU A 371 -12.59 -44.36 -25.65
C GLU A 371 -11.56 -43.24 -25.65
N GLY A 372 -10.97 -42.95 -24.48
CA GLY A 372 -10.05 -41.83 -24.30
C GLY A 372 -10.72 -40.44 -24.32
N VAL A 373 -9.95 -39.37 -24.25
CA VAL A 373 -10.43 -37.99 -24.34
C VAL A 373 -9.76 -37.27 -25.50
N PRO A 374 -10.54 -36.68 -26.44
CA PRO A 374 -10.03 -35.95 -27.58
C PRO A 374 -9.10 -34.82 -27.11
N PRO A 375 -7.93 -34.59 -27.79
CA PRO A 375 -6.98 -33.59 -27.38
C PRO A 375 -7.56 -32.18 -27.16
N ALA A 376 -8.50 -31.76 -28.02
CA ALA A 376 -9.16 -30.46 -27.93
C ALA A 376 -10.01 -30.27 -26.67
N LEU A 377 -10.44 -31.37 -26.03
CA LEU A 377 -11.32 -31.34 -24.86
C LEU A 377 -10.61 -31.66 -23.54
N ARG A 378 -9.33 -32.05 -23.58
CA ARG A 378 -8.57 -32.48 -22.39
C ARG A 378 -8.45 -31.38 -21.33
N GLU A 379 -8.19 -30.15 -21.75
CA GLU A 379 -8.08 -29.02 -20.84
C GLU A 379 -9.43 -28.62 -20.27
N ALA A 380 -10.42 -28.54 -21.12
CA ALA A 380 -11.78 -28.19 -20.75
C ALA A 380 -12.45 -29.22 -19.80
N ALA A 381 -12.00 -30.48 -19.80
CA ALA A 381 -12.49 -31.50 -18.89
C ALA A 381 -12.21 -31.25 -17.41
N PHE A 382 -11.26 -30.35 -17.09
CA PHE A 382 -10.95 -29.94 -15.73
C PHE A 382 -11.75 -28.71 -15.26
N GLU A 383 -12.53 -28.08 -16.14
CA GLU A 383 -13.42 -26.99 -15.76
C GLU A 383 -14.57 -27.53 -14.88
N PRO A 384 -14.90 -26.89 -13.75
CA PRO A 384 -16.01 -27.33 -12.91
C PRO A 384 -17.32 -27.40 -13.67
N PHE A 385 -18.14 -28.42 -13.39
CA PHE A 385 -19.44 -28.70 -14.03
C PHE A 385 -19.41 -29.00 -15.53
N LYS A 386 -18.24 -29.01 -16.14
CA LYS A 386 -18.12 -29.32 -17.57
C LYS A 386 -18.21 -30.82 -17.82
N ARG A 387 -19.12 -31.18 -18.69
CA ARG A 387 -19.32 -32.56 -19.10
C ARG A 387 -18.96 -32.68 -20.57
N LEU A 388 -18.21 -33.69 -20.94
CA LEU A 388 -17.98 -34.03 -22.33
C LEU A 388 -19.21 -34.81 -22.84
N GLU A 389 -20.10 -34.12 -23.57
CA GLU A 389 -21.30 -34.76 -24.14
C GLU A 389 -20.92 -35.94 -25.03
N ARG A 390 -21.42 -37.11 -24.69
CA ARG A 390 -21.30 -38.33 -25.51
C ARG A 390 -22.69 -38.90 -25.83
N LYS A 391 -22.92 -39.13 -27.11
CA LYS A 391 -24.16 -39.74 -27.60
C LYS A 391 -24.35 -41.13 -26.97
N GLY A 392 -25.45 -41.34 -26.22
CA GLY A 392 -25.97 -42.66 -25.90
C GLY A 392 -25.75 -43.26 -24.52
N ARG A 393 -25.04 -42.60 -23.57
CA ARG A 393 -24.99 -43.03 -22.16
C ARG A 393 -25.48 -41.90 -21.26
N GLY A 394 -26.51 -42.17 -20.46
CA GLY A 394 -26.97 -41.25 -19.43
C GLY A 394 -25.78 -40.78 -18.58
N THR A 395 -25.45 -39.48 -18.66
CA THR A 395 -24.28 -38.89 -18.00
C THR A 395 -24.54 -38.79 -16.51
N ARG A 396 -24.14 -39.80 -15.70
CA ARG A 396 -24.07 -39.69 -14.25
C ARG A 396 -22.81 -38.90 -13.86
N GLY A 397 -22.93 -37.97 -12.94
CA GLY A 397 -21.84 -37.19 -12.34
C GLY A 397 -21.81 -35.71 -12.73
N PHE A 398 -21.41 -34.92 -11.79
CA PHE A 398 -21.60 -33.45 -11.80
C PHE A 398 -20.51 -32.66 -12.54
N GLY A 399 -19.46 -33.35 -13.08
CA GLY A 399 -18.33 -32.64 -13.71
C GLY A 399 -17.38 -31.94 -12.74
N LEU A 400 -17.43 -32.29 -11.45
CA LEU A 400 -16.54 -31.69 -10.41
C LEU A 400 -15.29 -32.52 -10.16
N GLY A 401 -15.29 -33.81 -10.46
CA GLY A 401 -14.23 -34.74 -10.06
C GLY A 401 -12.87 -34.38 -10.59
N LEU A 402 -12.71 -34.06 -11.87
CA LEU A 402 -11.42 -33.65 -12.45
C LEU A 402 -10.98 -32.27 -11.98
N ALA A 403 -11.89 -31.34 -11.74
CA ALA A 403 -11.58 -30.06 -11.13
C ALA A 403 -10.94 -30.23 -9.75
N ILE A 404 -11.53 -31.09 -8.89
CA ILE A 404 -10.95 -31.43 -7.58
C ILE A 404 -9.56 -32.05 -7.74
N VAL A 405 -9.37 -32.98 -8.67
CA VAL A 405 -8.05 -33.58 -8.94
C VAL A 405 -7.00 -32.52 -9.27
N ARG A 406 -7.33 -31.57 -10.14
CA ARG A 406 -6.41 -30.48 -10.52
C ARG A 406 -6.08 -29.57 -9.33
N HIS A 407 -7.09 -29.19 -8.55
CA HIS A 407 -6.88 -28.34 -7.36
C HIS A 407 -6.00 -29.04 -6.30
N VAL A 408 -6.22 -30.33 -6.07
CA VAL A 408 -5.39 -31.11 -5.15
C VAL A 408 -3.96 -31.21 -5.66
N ALA A 409 -3.75 -31.45 -6.96
CA ALA A 409 -2.41 -31.47 -7.56
C ALA A 409 -1.71 -30.10 -7.42
N HIS A 410 -2.41 -29.02 -7.68
CA HIS A 410 -1.89 -27.64 -7.48
C HIS A 410 -1.56 -27.35 -6.01
N ALA A 411 -2.41 -27.79 -5.07
CA ALA A 411 -2.15 -27.65 -3.65
C ALA A 411 -0.85 -28.37 -3.21
N HIS A 412 -0.49 -29.48 -3.85
CA HIS A 412 0.77 -30.19 -3.66
C HIS A 412 1.96 -29.56 -4.43
N GLY A 413 1.77 -28.42 -5.11
CA GLY A 413 2.81 -27.74 -5.90
C GLY A 413 3.04 -28.37 -7.28
N GLY A 414 2.08 -29.14 -7.77
CA GLY A 414 2.15 -29.87 -9.03
C GLY A 414 1.03 -29.51 -10.03
N ASN A 415 0.71 -30.46 -10.88
CA ASN A 415 -0.36 -30.30 -11.88
C ASN A 415 -1.02 -31.65 -12.23
N ALA A 416 -2.21 -31.58 -12.85
CA ALA A 416 -2.91 -32.74 -13.39
C ALA A 416 -3.20 -32.54 -14.88
N ARG A 417 -3.05 -33.60 -15.68
CA ARG A 417 -3.25 -33.59 -17.14
C ARG A 417 -4.01 -34.84 -17.60
N LEU A 418 -4.76 -34.71 -18.68
CA LEU A 418 -5.31 -35.84 -19.42
C LEU A 418 -4.48 -36.16 -20.63
N GLY A 419 -4.25 -37.43 -20.87
CA GLY A 419 -3.53 -37.98 -22.01
C GLY A 419 -4.18 -39.23 -22.57
N GLU A 420 -3.46 -39.94 -23.42
CA GLU A 420 -3.80 -41.28 -23.90
C GLU A 420 -3.08 -42.31 -23.06
N ALA A 421 -3.76 -43.37 -22.65
CA ALA A 421 -3.22 -44.47 -21.87
C ALA A 421 -2.29 -45.34 -22.75
N PRO A 422 -0.96 -45.37 -22.51
CA PRO A 422 -0.01 -46.00 -23.45
C PRO A 422 -0.18 -47.53 -23.55
N ARG A 423 -0.65 -48.14 -22.47
CA ARG A 423 -0.81 -49.61 -22.39
C ARG A 423 -2.24 -50.09 -22.66
N LEU A 424 -3.25 -49.25 -22.40
CA LEU A 424 -4.65 -49.62 -22.43
C LEU A 424 -5.39 -48.95 -23.61
N GLY A 425 -4.84 -47.86 -24.19
CA GLY A 425 -5.43 -47.21 -25.37
C GLY A 425 -6.59 -46.25 -25.08
N GLY A 426 -7.02 -46.12 -23.83
CA GLY A 426 -8.07 -45.22 -23.38
C GLY A 426 -7.54 -43.89 -22.84
N ALA A 427 -8.17 -43.35 -21.79
CA ALA A 427 -7.71 -42.13 -21.16
C ALA A 427 -6.61 -42.39 -20.10
N ARG A 428 -5.68 -41.47 -19.99
CA ARG A 428 -4.70 -41.35 -18.89
C ARG A 428 -4.98 -40.06 -18.11
N LEU A 429 -5.29 -40.20 -16.82
CA LEU A 429 -5.21 -39.08 -15.87
C LEU A 429 -3.85 -39.13 -15.21
N LEU A 430 -3.01 -38.10 -15.41
CA LEU A 430 -1.65 -38.00 -14.92
C LEU A 430 -1.53 -36.82 -13.97
N LEU A 431 -1.15 -37.09 -12.72
CA LEU A 431 -0.81 -36.09 -11.70
C LEU A 431 0.70 -36.13 -11.46
N HIS A 432 1.25 -34.98 -11.15
CA HIS A 432 2.63 -34.89 -10.68
C HIS A 432 2.82 -33.76 -9.69
N TRP A 433 3.76 -33.92 -8.75
CA TRP A 433 4.20 -32.90 -7.81
C TRP A 433 5.60 -33.20 -7.29
N PRO A 434 6.32 -32.23 -6.68
CA PRO A 434 7.65 -32.48 -6.10
C PRO A 434 7.60 -33.61 -5.07
N ALA A 435 8.50 -34.58 -5.19
CA ALA A 435 8.59 -35.73 -4.29
C ALA A 435 9.19 -35.38 -2.92
N GLY A 436 9.39 -34.11 -2.62
CA GLY A 436 10.13 -33.60 -1.47
C GLY A 436 11.56 -33.24 -1.84
N THR A 437 12.17 -32.32 -1.13
CA THR A 437 13.62 -32.08 -1.20
C THR A 437 14.31 -33.22 -0.48
N ALA A 438 15.11 -33.99 -1.24
CA ALA A 438 16.05 -34.94 -0.66
C ALA A 438 17.07 -34.18 0.22
#